data_4e38b5d8c469e6811a06c7e4a719f604
#
_entry.id   4e38b5d8c469e6811a06c7e4a719f604
#
_cell.length_a   1.000
_cell.length_b   1.000
_cell.length_c   1.000
_cell.angle_alpha   90.00
_cell.angle_beta   90.00
_cell.angle_gamma   90.00
#
_symmetry.space_group_name_H-M   'P 1'
#
loop_
_entity.id
_entity.type
_entity.pdbx_description
1 polymer ?
#
loop_
_entity_poly.entity_id
_entity_poly.type
_entity_poly.pdbx_seq_one_letter_code
_entity_poly.pdbx_strand_id
1 'polypeptide(L)'
;MAEPDHRSVVFSRIRQGLSASEEPARRRAVDERLSQHSRNLVPRRGQIERSARIALFRTMAEGVHATVAEADGPGEIPALIAAYLRQQNLPPRVRHGTDPLLAELPWREGAPTVERLSGRADPRDEVSVSRAAAGVAESGTLILLSGPDNPTTLNFLPETHIAVVQGDDIVASYEDVFDRIRSAYGTGRMPRTLNMITGPSRTGDIEQRLELGAHGPKRLHIIIVNSSPEPQTTGGHP
;
A
#
# COMPACT_ATOMS: atom_id res chain seq x y z
N MET A 1 -22.23 51.63 10.19
CA MET A 1 -22.25 50.28 10.75
C MET A 1 -21.52 49.38 9.82
N ALA A 2 -20.41 48.78 10.22
CA ALA A 2 -19.66 47.85 9.39
C ALA A 2 -20.49 46.56 9.17
N GLU A 3 -20.59 46.10 7.93
CA GLU A 3 -21.21 44.79 7.63
C GLU A 3 -20.43 43.69 8.35
N PRO A 4 -21.14 42.73 8.99
CA PRO A 4 -20.46 41.62 9.65
C PRO A 4 -19.72 40.80 8.61
N ASP A 5 -18.44 40.54 8.86
CA ASP A 5 -17.61 39.67 8.02
C ASP A 5 -18.31 38.33 7.77
N HIS A 6 -18.52 37.98 6.51
CA HIS A 6 -19.18 36.74 6.09
C HIS A 6 -18.58 35.49 6.76
N ARG A 7 -17.29 35.49 7.01
CA ARG A 7 -16.59 34.42 7.72
C ARG A 7 -17.12 34.28 9.17
N SER A 8 -17.28 35.39 9.88
CA SER A 8 -17.77 35.38 11.27
C SER A 8 -19.21 34.88 11.36
N VAL A 9 -20.04 35.24 10.38
CA VAL A 9 -21.44 34.78 10.28
C VAL A 9 -21.52 33.27 10.05
N VAL A 10 -20.71 32.74 9.13
CA VAL A 10 -20.64 31.29 8.84
C VAL A 10 -20.19 30.52 10.08
N PHE A 11 -19.09 30.93 10.71
CA PHE A 11 -18.63 30.27 11.93
C PHE A 11 -19.58 30.35 13.11
N SER A 12 -20.33 31.46 13.22
CA SER A 12 -21.37 31.60 14.25
C SER A 12 -22.49 30.58 14.02
N ARG A 13 -22.97 30.42 12.80
CA ARG A 13 -23.99 29.40 12.44
C ARG A 13 -23.52 27.99 12.72
N ILE A 14 -22.26 27.69 12.38
CA ILE A 14 -21.66 26.38 12.66
C ILE A 14 -21.61 26.13 14.18
N ARG A 15 -21.16 27.11 14.97
CA ARG A 15 -21.14 27.00 16.45
C ARG A 15 -22.53 26.83 17.06
N GLN A 16 -23.54 27.50 16.53
CA GLN A 16 -24.93 27.34 16.97
C GLN A 16 -25.50 25.96 16.65
N GLY A 17 -25.11 25.36 15.50
CA GLY A 17 -25.47 23.99 15.13
C GLY A 17 -24.74 22.92 15.96
N LEU A 18 -23.59 23.26 16.51
CA LEU A 18 -22.85 22.41 17.44
C LEU A 18 -23.32 22.75 18.86
N SER A 19 -24.26 21.99 19.40
CA SER A 19 -24.81 22.24 20.75
C SER A 19 -23.68 22.44 21.78
N ALA A 20 -23.61 23.63 22.35
CA ALA A 20 -22.54 24.04 23.27
C ALA A 20 -22.53 23.24 24.60
N SER A 21 -23.66 22.63 24.96
CA SER A 21 -23.83 21.89 26.22
C SER A 21 -22.99 20.61 26.33
N GLU A 22 -22.48 20.05 25.19
CA GLU A 22 -21.75 18.79 25.16
C GLU A 22 -20.22 18.96 24.90
N GLU A 23 -19.71 20.17 24.79
CA GLU A 23 -18.32 20.44 24.43
C GLU A 23 -17.31 19.77 25.37
N PRO A 24 -17.43 19.78 26.70
CA PRO A 24 -16.49 19.10 27.60
C PRO A 24 -16.54 17.57 27.48
N ALA A 25 -17.70 17.00 27.21
CA ALA A 25 -17.83 15.55 27.02
C ALA A 25 -17.22 15.10 25.68
N ARG A 26 -17.45 15.88 24.62
CA ARG A 26 -16.84 15.63 23.31
C ARG A 26 -15.32 15.75 23.35
N ARG A 27 -14.78 16.76 24.02
CA ARG A 27 -13.32 16.90 24.19
C ARG A 27 -12.73 15.70 24.92
N ARG A 28 -13.32 15.29 26.02
CA ARG A 28 -12.89 14.08 26.75
C ARG A 28 -12.93 12.84 25.87
N ALA A 29 -14.00 12.64 25.11
CA ALA A 29 -14.11 11.50 24.20
C ALA A 29 -13.05 11.54 23.07
N VAL A 30 -12.69 12.72 22.57
CA VAL A 30 -11.60 12.88 21.59
C VAL A 30 -10.26 12.60 22.23
N ASP A 31 -9.97 13.17 23.40
CA ASP A 31 -8.72 12.96 24.13
C ASP A 31 -8.53 11.50 24.51
N GLU A 32 -9.61 10.82 24.92
CA GLU A 32 -9.60 9.40 25.19
C GLU A 32 -9.29 8.57 23.94
N ARG A 33 -9.92 8.84 22.80
CA ARG A 33 -9.63 8.19 21.54
C ARG A 33 -8.18 8.42 21.08
N LEU A 34 -7.68 9.64 21.24
CA LEU A 34 -6.31 10.00 20.89
C LEU A 34 -5.27 9.35 21.80
N SER A 35 -5.61 9.04 23.04
CA SER A 35 -4.72 8.39 24.01
C SER A 35 -4.80 6.88 23.97
N GLN A 36 -5.98 6.31 23.86
CA GLN A 36 -6.19 4.86 23.94
C GLN A 36 -6.04 4.14 22.60
N HIS A 37 -6.28 4.83 21.48
CA HIS A 37 -6.25 4.24 20.13
C HIS A 37 -7.04 2.94 20.05
N SER A 38 -8.22 2.92 20.68
CA SER A 38 -9.07 1.73 20.74
C SER A 38 -9.33 1.20 19.33
N ARG A 39 -9.07 -0.10 19.14
CA ARG A 39 -9.34 -0.77 17.87
C ARG A 39 -10.83 -0.72 17.54
N ASN A 40 -11.14 -0.54 16.28
CA ASN A 40 -12.48 -0.62 15.76
C ASN A 40 -12.88 -2.08 15.51
N LEU A 41 -14.06 -2.30 14.92
CA LEU A 41 -14.50 -3.64 14.54
C LEU A 41 -13.50 -4.28 13.58
N VAL A 42 -12.92 -5.41 13.96
CA VAL A 42 -11.99 -6.18 13.13
C VAL A 42 -12.72 -7.37 12.52
N PRO A 43 -12.83 -7.47 11.19
CA PRO A 43 -13.48 -8.59 10.52
C PRO A 43 -12.76 -9.92 10.81
N ARG A 44 -13.55 -10.97 11.08
CA ARG A 44 -13.00 -12.30 11.38
C ARG A 44 -12.27 -12.95 10.21
N ARG A 45 -12.66 -12.61 8.99
CA ARG A 45 -12.13 -13.27 7.77
C ARG A 45 -10.62 -13.17 7.60
N GLY A 46 -9.99 -12.11 8.13
CA GLY A 46 -8.54 -11.93 8.07
C GLY A 46 -7.78 -12.56 9.23
N GLN A 47 -8.47 -12.94 10.31
CA GLN A 47 -7.86 -13.49 11.52
C GLN A 47 -7.65 -15.01 11.42
N ILE A 48 -6.78 -15.40 10.52
CA ILE A 48 -6.48 -16.78 10.14
C ILE A 48 -4.97 -16.98 10.09
N GLU A 49 -4.55 -18.22 10.00
CA GLU A 49 -3.15 -18.62 9.89
C GLU A 49 -2.45 -17.93 8.70
N ARG A 50 -1.12 -17.76 8.80
CA ARG A 50 -0.28 -17.02 7.86
C ARG A 50 -0.50 -17.46 6.40
N SER A 51 -0.45 -18.76 6.13
CA SER A 51 -0.61 -19.28 4.76
C SER A 51 -2.01 -18.99 4.20
N ALA A 52 -3.04 -19.20 5.00
CA ALA A 52 -4.42 -18.88 4.63
C ALA A 52 -4.63 -17.36 4.44
N ARG A 53 -3.94 -16.54 5.24
CA ARG A 53 -4.00 -15.08 5.14
C ARG A 53 -3.34 -14.57 3.85
N ILE A 54 -2.22 -15.16 3.44
CA ILE A 54 -1.59 -14.86 2.13
C ILE A 54 -2.55 -15.24 0.99
N ALA A 55 -3.14 -16.43 1.05
CA ALA A 55 -4.11 -16.88 0.06
C ALA A 55 -5.35 -15.98 0.00
N LEU A 56 -5.85 -15.52 1.16
CA LEU A 56 -6.96 -14.57 1.22
C LEU A 56 -6.56 -13.23 0.59
N PHE A 57 -5.39 -12.69 0.91
CA PHE A 57 -4.88 -11.46 0.32
C PHE A 57 -4.85 -11.56 -1.22
N ARG A 58 -4.29 -12.65 -1.75
CA ARG A 58 -4.26 -12.93 -3.19
C ARG A 58 -5.66 -12.93 -3.79
N THR A 59 -6.58 -13.71 -3.21
CA THR A 59 -7.97 -13.79 -3.68
C THR A 59 -8.65 -12.43 -3.71
N MET A 60 -8.46 -11.63 -2.66
CA MET A 60 -9.06 -10.30 -2.57
C MET A 60 -8.44 -9.32 -3.57
N ALA A 61 -7.12 -9.37 -3.76
CA ALA A 61 -6.42 -8.53 -4.74
C ALA A 61 -6.82 -8.88 -6.18
N GLU A 62 -6.89 -10.18 -6.53
CA GLU A 62 -7.35 -10.64 -7.83
C GLU A 62 -8.83 -10.29 -8.07
N GLY A 63 -9.65 -10.33 -7.03
CA GLY A 63 -11.07 -9.94 -7.07
C GLY A 63 -11.30 -8.47 -7.42
N VAL A 64 -10.31 -7.62 -7.18
CA VAL A 64 -10.31 -6.20 -7.61
C VAL A 64 -9.41 -5.95 -8.82
N HIS A 65 -9.10 -7.03 -9.57
CA HIS A 65 -8.37 -7.02 -10.85
C HIS A 65 -6.89 -6.64 -10.78
N ALA A 66 -6.23 -6.81 -9.65
CA ALA A 66 -4.79 -6.93 -9.63
C ALA A 66 -4.38 -8.30 -10.19
N THR A 67 -3.17 -8.41 -10.72
CA THR A 67 -2.55 -9.70 -11.01
C THR A 67 -1.54 -10.02 -9.91
N VAL A 68 -1.41 -11.29 -9.54
CA VAL A 68 -0.57 -11.69 -8.41
C VAL A 68 0.39 -12.82 -8.86
N ALA A 69 1.66 -12.66 -8.52
CA ALA A 69 2.67 -13.70 -8.61
C ALA A 69 3.26 -13.96 -7.21
N GLU A 70 3.80 -15.15 -7.01
CA GLU A 70 4.50 -15.53 -5.79
C GLU A 70 5.96 -15.86 -6.10
N ALA A 71 6.85 -15.46 -5.22
CA ALA A 71 8.26 -15.75 -5.24
C ALA A 71 8.64 -16.52 -3.98
N ASP A 72 9.42 -17.56 -4.10
CA ASP A 72 9.94 -18.31 -2.95
C ASP A 72 11.04 -17.53 -2.20
N GLY A 73 11.55 -16.48 -2.82
CA GLY A 73 12.53 -15.59 -2.24
C GLY A 73 12.83 -14.37 -3.11
N PRO A 74 13.56 -13.38 -2.57
CA PRO A 74 13.87 -12.15 -3.28
C PRO A 74 14.60 -12.36 -4.61
N GLY A 75 15.38 -13.46 -4.73
CA GLY A 75 16.14 -13.79 -5.92
C GLY A 75 15.30 -14.00 -7.19
N GLU A 76 14.03 -14.37 -7.05
CA GLU A 76 13.13 -14.64 -8.17
C GLU A 76 12.41 -13.37 -8.68
N ILE A 77 12.38 -12.29 -7.89
CA ILE A 77 11.67 -11.07 -8.24
C ILE A 77 12.04 -10.52 -9.62
N PRO A 78 13.33 -10.39 -10.00
CA PRO A 78 13.69 -9.87 -11.32
C PRO A 78 13.15 -10.70 -12.47
N ALA A 79 13.20 -12.03 -12.36
CA ALA A 79 12.68 -12.94 -13.37
C ALA A 79 11.17 -12.83 -13.53
N LEU A 80 10.44 -12.72 -12.42
CA LEU A 80 8.99 -12.50 -12.42
C LEU A 80 8.61 -11.17 -13.06
N ILE A 81 9.34 -10.09 -12.75
CA ILE A 81 9.16 -8.79 -13.39
C ILE A 81 9.38 -8.89 -14.90
N ALA A 82 10.51 -9.49 -15.33
CA ALA A 82 10.81 -9.65 -16.75
C ALA A 82 9.76 -10.50 -17.48
N ALA A 83 9.25 -11.55 -16.84
CA ALA A 83 8.17 -12.38 -17.38
C ALA A 83 6.88 -11.57 -17.55
N TYR A 84 6.50 -10.78 -16.53
CA TYR A 84 5.32 -9.93 -16.58
C TYR A 84 5.43 -8.88 -17.69
N LEU A 85 6.56 -8.19 -17.81
CA LEU A 85 6.79 -7.21 -18.88
C LEU A 85 6.59 -7.82 -20.27
N ARG A 86 7.15 -9.01 -20.51
CA ARG A 86 6.97 -9.73 -21.78
C ARG A 86 5.51 -10.13 -22.02
N GLN A 87 4.84 -10.67 -21.00
CA GLN A 87 3.45 -11.10 -21.11
C GLN A 87 2.50 -9.92 -21.45
N GLN A 88 2.80 -8.74 -20.92
CA GLN A 88 2.00 -7.54 -21.14
C GLN A 88 2.45 -6.70 -22.33
N ASN A 89 3.45 -7.15 -23.11
CA ASN A 89 4.08 -6.40 -24.20
C ASN A 89 4.55 -5.00 -23.77
N LEU A 90 5.10 -4.90 -22.54
CA LEU A 90 5.65 -3.68 -21.99
C LEU A 90 7.15 -3.55 -22.32
N PRO A 91 7.68 -2.32 -22.40
CA PRO A 91 9.12 -2.13 -22.62
C PRO A 91 9.91 -2.77 -21.46
N PRO A 92 11.10 -3.33 -21.77
CA PRO A 92 11.96 -3.94 -20.75
C PRO A 92 12.70 -2.86 -19.94
N ARG A 93 11.93 -1.97 -19.32
CA ARG A 93 12.42 -0.86 -18.51
C ARG A 93 11.51 -0.60 -17.33
N VAL A 94 12.09 -0.42 -16.15
CA VAL A 94 11.35 -0.14 -14.92
C VAL A 94 11.96 1.03 -14.16
N ARG A 95 11.10 1.84 -13.52
CA ARG A 95 11.50 2.87 -12.57
C ARG A 95 11.28 2.34 -11.15
N HIS A 96 12.26 2.49 -10.26
CA HIS A 96 12.11 2.12 -8.86
C HIS A 96 12.74 3.19 -7.93
N GLY A 97 12.36 3.17 -6.65
CA GLY A 97 13.00 3.99 -5.63
C GLY A 97 14.37 3.45 -5.21
N THR A 98 14.87 3.97 -4.10
CA THR A 98 16.14 3.53 -3.52
C THR A 98 15.96 2.50 -2.40
N ASP A 99 14.81 1.83 -2.35
CA ASP A 99 14.54 0.77 -1.37
C ASP A 99 15.65 -0.30 -1.43
N PRO A 100 16.30 -0.61 -0.29
CA PRO A 100 17.46 -1.51 -0.26
C PRO A 100 17.14 -2.89 -0.83
N LEU A 101 15.96 -3.45 -0.52
CA LEU A 101 15.57 -4.76 -1.06
C LEU A 101 15.57 -4.72 -2.60
N LEU A 102 14.96 -3.70 -3.20
CA LEU A 102 14.87 -3.60 -4.66
C LEU A 102 16.22 -3.29 -5.31
N ALA A 103 17.09 -2.55 -4.62
CA ALA A 103 18.42 -2.21 -5.11
C ALA A 103 19.36 -3.42 -5.15
N GLU A 104 19.26 -4.32 -4.16
CA GLU A 104 20.12 -5.48 -3.97
C GLU A 104 19.66 -6.73 -4.71
N LEU A 105 18.51 -6.71 -5.39
CA LEU A 105 18.04 -7.86 -6.16
C LEU A 105 19.06 -8.29 -7.24
N PRO A 106 19.15 -9.59 -7.55
CA PRO A 106 20.07 -10.13 -8.57
C PRO A 106 19.55 -9.88 -9.99
N TRP A 107 19.45 -8.61 -10.37
CA TRP A 107 18.89 -8.20 -11.66
C TRP A 107 19.67 -8.72 -12.86
N ARG A 108 21.02 -8.81 -12.74
CA ARG A 108 21.88 -9.26 -13.84
C ARG A 108 21.63 -10.72 -14.21
N GLU A 109 21.33 -11.53 -13.20
CA GLU A 109 21.05 -12.95 -13.36
C GLU A 109 19.59 -13.20 -13.77
N GLY A 110 18.65 -12.56 -13.08
CA GLY A 110 17.21 -12.81 -13.25
C GLY A 110 16.56 -12.02 -14.40
N ALA A 111 17.09 -10.83 -14.72
CA ALA A 111 16.51 -9.95 -15.72
C ALA A 111 17.55 -9.10 -16.46
N PRO A 112 18.52 -9.72 -17.17
CA PRO A 112 19.66 -9.01 -17.77
C PRO A 112 19.29 -7.99 -18.84
N THR A 113 18.11 -8.11 -19.43
CA THR A 113 17.61 -7.21 -20.49
C THR A 113 16.75 -6.07 -19.95
N VAL A 114 16.44 -6.06 -18.66
CA VAL A 114 15.60 -5.01 -18.07
C VAL A 114 16.45 -3.82 -17.64
N GLU A 115 16.20 -2.67 -18.26
CA GLU A 115 16.78 -1.39 -17.86
C GLU A 115 16.15 -0.92 -16.56
N ARG A 116 16.98 -0.49 -15.61
CA ARG A 116 16.55 0.02 -14.30
C ARG A 116 16.87 1.49 -14.18
N LEU A 117 15.85 2.27 -13.87
CA LEU A 117 15.97 3.69 -13.60
C LEU A 117 15.61 3.95 -12.14
N SER A 118 16.49 4.59 -11.39
CA SER A 118 16.27 4.88 -9.97
C SER A 118 15.70 6.28 -9.76
N GLY A 119 14.92 6.44 -8.70
CA GLY A 119 14.39 7.72 -8.23
C GLY A 119 12.90 7.90 -8.50
N ARG A 120 12.50 9.17 -8.56
CA ARG A 120 11.08 9.55 -8.77
C ARG A 120 10.63 9.15 -10.18
N ALA A 121 9.37 8.77 -10.32
CA ALA A 121 8.80 8.51 -11.65
C ALA A 121 8.73 9.80 -12.48
N ASP A 122 9.10 9.65 -13.75
CA ASP A 122 8.93 10.66 -14.82
C ASP A 122 7.64 10.33 -15.60
N PRO A 123 6.94 11.32 -16.18
CA PRO A 123 5.74 11.07 -16.99
C PRO A 123 5.93 10.12 -18.18
N ARG A 124 7.18 9.88 -18.61
CA ARG A 124 7.54 8.95 -19.70
C ARG A 124 7.77 7.51 -19.21
N ASP A 125 7.76 7.28 -17.90
CA ASP A 125 7.93 5.95 -17.36
C ASP A 125 6.60 5.17 -17.46
N GLU A 126 6.62 4.04 -18.14
CA GLU A 126 5.44 3.20 -18.30
C GLU A 126 5.25 2.21 -17.16
N VAL A 127 6.35 1.81 -16.52
CA VAL A 127 6.36 0.81 -15.45
C VAL A 127 7.16 1.27 -14.25
N SER A 128 6.56 1.18 -13.09
CA SER A 128 7.25 1.37 -11.81
C SER A 128 7.25 0.10 -10.97
N VAL A 129 8.27 0.00 -10.12
CA VAL A 129 8.38 -1.04 -9.10
C VAL A 129 8.56 -0.37 -7.75
N SER A 130 7.77 -0.76 -6.75
CA SER A 130 7.91 -0.27 -5.39
C SER A 130 7.69 -1.39 -4.37
N ARG A 131 8.24 -1.21 -3.16
CA ARG A 131 7.99 -2.11 -2.05
C ARG A 131 6.81 -1.61 -1.23
N ALA A 132 5.84 -2.48 -0.98
CA ALA A 132 4.77 -2.23 -0.04
C ALA A 132 5.24 -2.52 1.39
N ALA A 133 4.88 -1.65 2.33
CA ALA A 133 5.18 -1.81 3.75
C ALA A 133 4.28 -2.86 4.41
N ALA A 134 3.09 -3.09 3.85
CA ALA A 134 2.19 -4.16 4.27
C ALA A 134 1.16 -4.50 3.16
N GLY A 135 0.54 -5.68 3.29
CA GLY A 135 -0.69 -6.06 2.61
C GLY A 135 -1.81 -6.30 3.62
N VAL A 136 -3.04 -5.92 3.31
CA VAL A 136 -4.22 -6.14 4.15
C VAL A 136 -5.07 -7.26 3.55
N ALA A 137 -5.08 -8.42 4.20
CA ALA A 137 -5.70 -9.63 3.65
C ALA A 137 -7.21 -9.50 3.47
N GLU A 138 -7.90 -8.85 4.37
CA GLU A 138 -9.36 -8.72 4.33
C GLU A 138 -9.91 -7.96 3.09
N SER A 139 -9.05 -7.19 2.41
CA SER A 139 -9.44 -6.33 1.29
C SER A 139 -8.52 -6.42 0.07
N GLY A 140 -7.39 -7.11 0.15
CA GLY A 140 -6.38 -7.13 -0.91
C GLY A 140 -5.68 -5.77 -1.11
N THR A 141 -5.62 -4.95 -0.06
CA THR A 141 -5.06 -3.59 -0.11
C THR A 141 -3.57 -3.60 0.18
N LEU A 142 -2.81 -2.91 -0.64
CA LEU A 142 -1.39 -2.61 -0.40
C LEU A 142 -1.24 -1.32 0.39
N ILE A 143 -0.30 -1.30 1.32
CA ILE A 143 0.08 -0.14 2.10
C ILE A 143 1.46 0.33 1.65
N LEU A 144 1.53 1.52 1.06
CA LEU A 144 2.76 2.12 0.60
C LEU A 144 3.03 3.41 1.36
N LEU A 145 4.15 3.45 2.04
CA LEU A 145 4.58 4.61 2.81
C LEU A 145 5.50 5.48 1.94
N SER A 146 5.28 6.78 1.94
CA SER A 146 6.16 7.70 1.23
C SER A 146 7.47 7.90 2.00
N GLY A 147 8.56 7.94 1.26
CA GLY A 147 9.90 8.19 1.79
C GLY A 147 10.89 8.45 0.66
N PRO A 148 12.16 8.71 0.99
CA PRO A 148 13.23 8.79 -0.01
C PRO A 148 13.30 7.52 -0.86
N ASP A 149 13.09 6.36 -0.24
CA ASP A 149 13.22 5.04 -0.87
C ASP A 149 11.99 4.67 -1.69
N ASN A 150 10.84 5.26 -1.40
CA ASN A 150 9.59 5.01 -2.11
C ASN A 150 8.86 6.34 -2.44
N PRO A 151 9.34 7.09 -3.43
CA PRO A 151 8.67 8.30 -3.89
C PRO A 151 7.23 8.01 -4.35
N THR A 152 6.26 8.78 -3.83
CA THR A 152 4.82 8.59 -4.14
C THR A 152 4.50 8.60 -5.63
N THR A 153 5.32 9.27 -6.44
CA THR A 153 5.14 9.31 -7.89
C THR A 153 5.23 7.93 -8.55
N LEU A 154 5.98 6.98 -7.96
CA LEU A 154 6.05 5.60 -8.43
C LEU A 154 4.70 4.89 -8.37
N ASN A 155 3.86 5.26 -7.41
CA ASN A 155 2.58 4.59 -7.17
C ASN A 155 1.47 5.08 -8.11
N PHE A 156 1.64 6.25 -8.77
CA PHE A 156 0.53 6.89 -9.47
C PHE A 156 0.82 7.35 -10.91
N LEU A 157 2.08 7.68 -11.26
CA LEU A 157 2.36 8.23 -12.60
C LEU A 157 2.46 7.17 -13.70
N PRO A 158 3.19 6.06 -13.53
CA PRO A 158 3.28 5.05 -14.56
C PRO A 158 1.96 4.31 -14.77
N GLU A 159 1.66 3.93 -16.00
CA GLU A 159 0.45 3.16 -16.34
C GLU A 159 0.44 1.76 -15.71
N THR A 160 1.59 1.23 -15.37
CA THR A 160 1.76 -0.08 -14.72
C THR A 160 2.53 0.08 -13.43
N HIS A 161 1.96 -0.36 -12.34
CA HIS A 161 2.61 -0.43 -11.03
C HIS A 161 2.84 -1.88 -10.63
N ILE A 162 4.08 -2.25 -10.39
CA ILE A 162 4.48 -3.54 -9.82
C ILE A 162 4.81 -3.31 -8.35
N ALA A 163 4.07 -3.94 -7.46
CA ALA A 163 4.27 -3.82 -6.02
C ALA A 163 4.82 -5.13 -5.44
N VAL A 164 5.94 -5.05 -4.75
CA VAL A 164 6.54 -6.18 -4.02
C VAL A 164 6.11 -6.12 -2.56
N VAL A 165 5.57 -7.20 -2.02
CA VAL A 165 5.18 -7.30 -0.62
C VAL A 165 5.73 -8.60 -0.01
N GLN A 166 6.29 -8.52 1.19
CA GLN A 166 6.71 -9.71 1.92
C GLN A 166 5.47 -10.44 2.47
N GLY A 167 5.44 -11.75 2.38
CA GLY A 167 4.35 -12.56 2.93
C GLY A 167 4.15 -12.36 4.44
N ASP A 168 5.23 -12.08 5.17
CA ASP A 168 5.20 -11.76 6.60
C ASP A 168 4.64 -10.37 6.90
N ASP A 169 4.61 -9.48 5.90
CA ASP A 169 4.01 -8.16 6.01
C ASP A 169 2.52 -8.15 5.62
N ILE A 170 1.96 -9.30 5.22
CA ILE A 170 0.53 -9.43 5.00
C ILE A 170 -0.18 -9.60 6.34
N VAL A 171 -0.90 -8.57 6.74
CA VAL A 171 -1.66 -8.51 8.01
C VAL A 171 -3.14 -8.81 7.79
N ALA A 172 -3.86 -9.10 8.88
CA ALA A 172 -5.26 -9.46 8.81
C ALA A 172 -6.17 -8.28 8.44
N SER A 173 -5.92 -7.10 9.02
CA SER A 173 -6.83 -5.96 8.99
C SER A 173 -6.08 -4.63 8.91
N TYR A 174 -6.82 -3.54 8.64
CA TYR A 174 -6.29 -2.17 8.70
C TYR A 174 -5.84 -1.77 10.11
N GLU A 175 -6.49 -2.28 11.14
CA GLU A 175 -6.09 -2.01 12.53
C GLU A 175 -4.67 -2.51 12.80
N ASP A 176 -4.29 -3.67 12.25
CA ASP A 176 -2.93 -4.20 12.38
C ASP A 176 -1.90 -3.31 11.66
N VAL A 177 -2.28 -2.70 10.53
CA VAL A 177 -1.45 -1.72 9.82
C VAL A 177 -1.19 -0.51 10.70
N PHE A 178 -2.25 0.06 11.30
CA PHE A 178 -2.10 1.24 12.16
C PHE A 178 -1.30 0.95 13.43
N ASP A 179 -1.40 -0.26 13.98
CA ASP A 179 -0.55 -0.67 15.10
C ASP A 179 0.93 -0.73 14.70
N ARG A 180 1.24 -1.30 13.53
CA ARG A 180 2.61 -1.31 12.99
C ARG A 180 3.15 0.11 12.76
N ILE A 181 2.33 1.01 12.21
CA ILE A 181 2.71 2.42 12.00
C ILE A 181 2.99 3.10 13.33
N ARG A 182 2.10 2.94 14.33
CA ARG A 182 2.32 3.49 15.68
C ARG A 182 3.60 2.97 16.32
N SER A 183 3.88 1.69 16.14
CA SER A 183 5.11 1.08 16.64
C SER A 183 6.37 1.62 15.96
N ALA A 184 6.31 1.84 14.65
CA ALA A 184 7.46 2.31 13.86
C ALA A 184 7.73 3.81 14.00
N TYR A 185 6.70 4.63 14.04
CA TYR A 185 6.82 6.10 14.04
C TYR A 185 6.60 6.75 15.41
N GLY A 186 6.03 6.02 16.36
CA GLY A 186 5.61 6.54 17.65
C GLY A 186 4.21 7.16 17.64
N THR A 187 3.63 7.31 18.83
CA THR A 187 2.28 7.83 19.01
C THR A 187 2.15 9.25 18.46
N GLY A 188 1.10 9.52 17.70
CA GLY A 188 0.82 10.83 17.12
C GLY A 188 1.71 11.20 15.93
N ARG A 189 2.56 10.29 15.44
CA ARG A 189 3.38 10.51 14.26
C ARG A 189 2.91 9.63 13.11
N MET A 190 2.94 10.21 11.91
CA MET A 190 2.55 9.53 10.67
C MET A 190 3.61 9.79 9.59
N PRO A 191 3.80 8.88 8.64
CA PRO A 191 4.56 9.19 7.43
C PRO A 191 3.89 10.37 6.70
N ARG A 192 4.64 11.09 5.88
CA ARG A 192 4.09 12.22 5.12
C ARG A 192 2.88 11.81 4.26
N THR A 193 2.93 10.62 3.69
CA THR A 193 1.82 10.04 2.93
C THR A 193 1.77 8.55 3.19
N LEU A 194 0.58 8.05 3.44
CA LEU A 194 0.24 6.63 3.49
C LEU A 194 -0.75 6.38 2.37
N ASN A 195 -0.36 5.60 1.36
CA ASN A 195 -1.22 5.22 0.25
C ASN A 195 -1.80 3.83 0.51
N MET A 196 -3.12 3.73 0.43
CA MET A 196 -3.87 2.47 0.47
C MET A 196 -4.34 2.17 -0.93
N ILE A 197 -3.75 1.16 -1.59
CA ILE A 197 -4.03 0.83 -2.98
C ILE A 197 -4.76 -0.50 -3.05
N THR A 198 -6.00 -0.48 -3.56
CA THR A 198 -6.85 -1.67 -3.70
C THR A 198 -7.21 -1.83 -5.18
N GLY A 199 -6.45 -2.66 -5.88
CA GLY A 199 -6.59 -2.84 -7.32
C GLY A 199 -6.08 -1.68 -8.16
N PRO A 200 -6.15 -1.80 -9.50
CA PRO A 200 -5.78 -0.74 -10.45
C PRO A 200 -6.78 0.42 -10.43
N SER A 201 -6.35 1.58 -10.92
CA SER A 201 -7.19 2.79 -11.00
C SER A 201 -8.41 2.59 -11.89
N ARG A 202 -9.59 2.90 -11.36
CA ARG A 202 -10.88 2.82 -12.05
C ARG A 202 -11.75 4.00 -11.68
N THR A 203 -12.37 4.59 -12.67
CA THR A 203 -13.37 5.65 -12.52
C THR A 203 -14.65 5.24 -13.22
N GLY A 204 -15.78 5.30 -12.50
CA GLY A 204 -17.12 4.99 -13.02
C GLY A 204 -17.98 6.22 -13.30
N ASP A 205 -17.47 7.42 -13.04
CA ASP A 205 -18.25 8.68 -13.06
C ASP A 205 -18.31 9.34 -14.43
N ILE A 206 -17.58 8.84 -15.42
CA ILE A 206 -17.56 9.44 -16.76
C ILE A 206 -18.54 8.66 -17.66
N GLU A 207 -19.67 9.27 -17.98
CA GLU A 207 -20.71 8.73 -18.89
C GLU A 207 -21.17 7.30 -18.56
N GLN A 208 -21.14 6.90 -17.27
CA GLN A 208 -21.46 5.53 -16.80
C GLN A 208 -20.58 4.44 -17.45
N ARG A 209 -19.43 4.79 -17.96
CA ARG A 209 -18.40 3.86 -18.47
C ARG A 209 -17.26 3.74 -17.48
N LEU A 210 -16.77 2.50 -17.34
CA LEU A 210 -15.62 2.22 -16.50
C LEU A 210 -14.35 2.61 -17.25
N GLU A 211 -13.74 3.73 -16.87
CA GLU A 211 -12.45 4.14 -17.42
C GLU A 211 -11.31 3.67 -16.51
N LEU A 212 -10.31 3.04 -17.12
CA LEU A 212 -9.10 2.58 -16.44
C LEU A 212 -8.01 3.63 -16.52
N GLY A 213 -7.38 3.93 -15.38
CA GLY A 213 -6.17 4.74 -15.36
C GLY A 213 -6.36 6.25 -15.33
N ALA A 214 -7.57 6.77 -15.08
CA ALA A 214 -7.80 8.21 -15.00
C ALA A 214 -7.05 8.90 -13.85
N HIS A 215 -6.83 8.18 -12.74
CA HIS A 215 -6.22 8.74 -11.51
C HIS A 215 -5.05 7.90 -10.98
N GLY A 216 -4.48 7.04 -11.79
CA GLY A 216 -3.37 6.17 -11.40
C GLY A 216 -3.16 5.02 -12.38
N PRO A 217 -2.34 4.02 -12.02
CA PRO A 217 -1.99 2.91 -12.90
C PRO A 217 -3.21 2.12 -13.41
N LYS A 218 -3.24 1.85 -14.69
CA LYS A 218 -4.23 0.95 -15.34
C LYS A 218 -4.03 -0.51 -14.94
N ARG A 219 -2.80 -0.87 -14.55
CA ARG A 219 -2.39 -2.23 -14.19
C ARG A 219 -1.71 -2.20 -12.84
N LEU A 220 -2.12 -3.11 -11.97
CA LEU A 220 -1.45 -3.41 -10.72
C LEU A 220 -1.02 -4.87 -10.74
N HIS A 221 0.28 -5.09 -10.64
CA HIS A 221 0.88 -6.42 -10.48
C HIS A 221 1.51 -6.53 -9.10
N ILE A 222 1.18 -7.57 -8.36
CA ILE A 222 1.68 -7.78 -7.00
C ILE A 222 2.58 -9.00 -7.00
N ILE A 223 3.79 -8.86 -6.46
CA ILE A 223 4.69 -9.99 -6.21
C ILE A 223 4.73 -10.21 -4.70
N ILE A 224 4.21 -11.34 -4.25
CA ILE A 224 4.27 -11.78 -2.86
C ILE A 224 5.56 -12.58 -2.70
N VAL A 225 6.41 -12.16 -1.79
CA VAL A 225 7.67 -12.85 -1.49
C VAL A 225 7.47 -13.72 -0.27
N ASN A 226 7.44 -15.02 -0.46
CA ASN A 226 7.40 -15.96 0.64
C ASN A 226 8.78 -16.01 1.30
N SER A 227 8.84 -15.89 2.62
CA SER A 227 10.07 -16.19 3.33
C SER A 227 10.30 -17.69 3.20
N SER A 228 11.46 -18.11 2.65
CA SER A 228 11.85 -19.51 2.76
C SER A 228 11.78 -19.92 4.23
N PRO A 229 11.20 -21.06 4.59
CA PRO A 229 11.29 -21.55 5.95
C PRO A 229 12.79 -21.61 6.31
N GLU A 230 13.15 -21.00 7.45
CA GLU A 230 14.51 -21.17 7.97
C GLU A 230 14.82 -22.67 7.97
N PRO A 231 16.00 -23.09 7.46
CA PRO A 231 16.39 -24.49 7.54
C PRO A 231 16.29 -24.88 9.03
N GLN A 232 15.37 -25.80 9.34
CA GLN A 232 15.29 -26.36 10.66
C GLN A 232 16.69 -26.91 10.97
N THR A 233 17.42 -26.24 11.85
CA THR A 233 18.61 -26.81 12.47
C THR A 233 18.14 -28.05 13.17
N THR A 234 18.28 -29.19 12.50
CA THR A 234 18.21 -30.50 13.12
C THR A 234 19.27 -30.50 14.20
N GLY A 235 18.84 -30.17 15.40
CA GLY A 235 19.65 -30.35 16.59
C GLY A 235 20.05 -31.81 16.69
N GLY A 236 21.24 -32.11 16.22
CA GLY A 236 21.90 -33.35 16.56
C GLY A 236 22.13 -33.36 18.06
N HIS A 237 21.44 -34.24 18.73
CA HIS A 237 21.81 -34.63 20.07
C HIS A 237 22.95 -35.64 19.95
N PRO A 238 24.02 -35.47 20.73
CA PRO A 238 25.05 -36.47 20.87
C PRO A 238 24.56 -37.70 21.64
#